data_162c3cfb91213a316e2fb609968ce046
#
_entry.id   162c3cfb91213a316e2fb609968ce046
#
_cell.length_a   1.000
_cell.length_b   1.000
_cell.length_c   1.000
_cell.angle_alpha   90.00
_cell.angle_beta   90.00
_cell.angle_gamma   90.00
#
_symmetry.space_group_name_H-M   'P 1'
#
loop_
_entity.id
_entity.type
_entity.pdbx_description
1 polymer ?
#
loop_
_entity_poly.entity_id
_entity_poly.type
_entity_poly.pdbx_seq_one_letter_code
_entity_poly.pdbx_strand_id
1 'polypeptide(L)'
;MGTIISILGGNMKKIDVEKMDRRKTYEWFKTFKNPTYGVNVNLDVTKLVKYTKETNSSFFINFLFILVKSLNDIPQMKQRFVDKEPVEYDVCNPGITVLTKNDTFENVRFLYVNNYYEFYNIAKENIDKAKNEDVLTSDSYNLENTYNEYYITSVPWINFTSVTHPIPEDVSSLSVPRICFGKFVLNNEKYEMPFNITVSHVFVDGFHISKLLKKIEGYLDNVDDVLR
;
A
#
# COMPACT_ATOMS: atom_id res chain seq x y z
N MET A 1 -0.53 -13.62 32.55
CA MET A 1 -1.70 -13.14 31.78
C MET A 1 -1.17 -12.35 30.62
N GLY A 2 -1.00 -12.97 29.44
CA GLY A 2 -0.54 -12.32 28.24
C GLY A 2 -1.70 -11.51 27.64
N THR A 3 -1.52 -10.21 27.54
CA THR A 3 -2.44 -9.31 26.86
C THR A 3 -2.51 -9.74 25.39
N ILE A 4 -3.69 -10.16 24.93
CA ILE A 4 -3.98 -10.39 23.52
C ILE A 4 -3.91 -9.02 22.85
N ILE A 5 -2.74 -8.71 22.28
CA ILE A 5 -2.55 -7.52 21.46
C ILE A 5 -3.33 -7.76 20.17
N SER A 6 -4.13 -6.79 19.78
CA SER A 6 -5.13 -6.81 18.70
C SER A 6 -4.65 -7.55 17.44
N ILE A 7 -5.53 -8.32 16.84
CA ILE A 7 -5.29 -9.17 15.66
C ILE A 7 -4.72 -8.40 14.45
N LEU A 8 -4.83 -7.07 14.42
CA LEU A 8 -4.25 -6.19 13.39
C LEU A 8 -2.94 -5.50 13.80
N GLY A 9 -2.54 -5.55 15.06
CA GLY A 9 -1.27 -5.00 15.54
C GLY A 9 -0.12 -5.94 15.23
N GLY A 10 0.55 -5.75 14.09
CA GLY A 10 1.76 -6.50 13.73
C GLY A 10 2.89 -6.26 14.73
N ASN A 11 3.80 -7.24 14.87
CA ASN A 11 5.03 -7.04 15.62
C ASN A 11 5.84 -5.88 15.04
N MET A 12 6.41 -5.06 15.91
CA MET A 12 7.27 -3.96 15.52
C MET A 12 8.50 -3.91 16.43
N LYS A 13 9.59 -3.41 15.88
CA LYS A 13 10.84 -3.16 16.62
C LYS A 13 11.20 -1.68 16.55
N LYS A 14 11.70 -1.12 17.64
CA LYS A 14 12.28 0.23 17.64
C LYS A 14 13.51 0.26 16.74
N ILE A 15 13.65 1.36 15.99
CA ILE A 15 14.81 1.60 15.15
C ILE A 15 15.88 2.32 15.98
N ASP A 16 17.08 1.76 16.06
CA ASP A 16 18.25 2.42 16.61
C ASP A 16 18.78 3.43 15.60
N VAL A 17 18.38 4.70 15.78
CA VAL A 17 18.74 5.80 14.88
C VAL A 17 20.24 6.01 14.78
N GLU A 18 20.99 5.74 15.86
CA GLU A 18 22.44 5.90 15.88
C GLU A 18 23.15 4.93 14.92
N LYS A 19 22.51 3.79 14.63
CA LYS A 19 23.02 2.75 13.73
C LYS A 19 22.41 2.81 12.32
N MET A 20 21.57 3.82 12.02
CA MET A 20 21.01 3.96 10.69
C MET A 20 22.06 4.43 9.69
N ASP A 21 22.23 3.73 8.57
CA ASP A 21 23.10 4.16 7.46
C ASP A 21 22.72 5.57 6.94
N ARG A 22 21.42 5.89 6.98
CA ARG A 22 20.87 7.18 6.53
C ARG A 22 20.56 8.17 7.66
N ARG A 23 21.23 8.05 8.81
CA ARG A 23 20.99 8.91 9.99
C ARG A 23 20.96 10.39 9.67
N LYS A 24 21.92 10.90 8.89
CA LYS A 24 21.96 12.34 8.52
C LYS A 24 20.71 12.81 7.77
N THR A 25 20.22 11.99 6.84
CA THR A 25 19.00 12.27 6.06
C THR A 25 17.76 12.18 6.97
N TYR A 26 17.70 11.19 7.84
CA TYR A 26 16.65 11.03 8.85
C TYR A 26 16.58 12.26 9.75
N GLU A 27 17.70 12.68 10.37
CA GLU A 27 17.77 13.85 11.27
C GLU A 27 17.37 15.14 10.57
N TRP A 28 17.70 15.29 9.30
CA TRP A 28 17.33 16.47 8.53
C TRP A 28 15.83 16.51 8.22
N PHE A 29 15.30 15.46 7.57
CA PHE A 29 13.89 15.46 7.16
C PHE A 29 12.90 15.39 8.32
N LYS A 30 13.26 14.85 9.47
CA LYS A 30 12.37 14.88 10.64
C LYS A 30 12.11 16.29 11.18
N THR A 31 12.90 17.30 10.78
CA THR A 31 12.67 18.70 11.14
C THR A 31 11.59 19.36 10.26
N PHE A 32 11.20 18.72 9.16
CA PHE A 32 10.21 19.28 8.23
C PHE A 32 8.80 19.07 8.79
N LYS A 33 7.96 20.12 8.69
CA LYS A 33 6.55 20.00 9.09
C LYS A 33 5.83 18.93 8.27
N ASN A 34 6.11 18.88 6.95
CA ASN A 34 5.63 17.85 6.06
C ASN A 34 6.81 17.33 5.19
N PRO A 35 7.38 16.18 5.55
CA PRO A 35 8.48 15.58 4.81
C PRO A 35 8.02 14.65 3.68
N THR A 36 6.75 14.69 3.28
CA THR A 36 6.24 13.77 2.26
C THR A 36 6.56 14.27 0.84
N TYR A 37 6.80 13.32 -0.05
CA TYR A 37 6.91 13.57 -1.48
C TYR A 37 6.34 12.39 -2.27
N GLY A 38 5.96 12.64 -3.51
CA GLY A 38 5.36 11.64 -4.39
C GLY A 38 6.10 11.46 -5.70
N VAL A 39 6.00 10.26 -6.26
CA VAL A 39 6.48 9.91 -7.60
C VAL A 39 5.32 9.32 -8.40
N ASN A 40 5.18 9.75 -9.66
CA ASN A 40 4.21 9.20 -10.60
C ASN A 40 4.97 8.50 -11.72
N VAL A 41 4.54 7.28 -12.08
CA VAL A 41 5.09 6.46 -13.16
C VAL A 41 3.97 5.73 -13.89
N ASN A 42 4.24 5.21 -15.08
CA ASN A 42 3.38 4.23 -15.74
C ASN A 42 3.99 2.84 -15.56
N LEU A 43 3.17 1.88 -15.15
CA LEU A 43 3.54 0.46 -15.04
C LEU A 43 3.01 -0.30 -16.24
N ASP A 44 3.84 -1.16 -16.84
CA ASP A 44 3.39 -2.14 -17.85
C ASP A 44 2.66 -3.28 -17.13
N VAL A 45 1.35 -3.32 -17.27
CA VAL A 45 0.49 -4.35 -16.68
C VAL A 45 -0.04 -5.36 -17.70
N THR A 46 0.57 -5.44 -18.87
CA THR A 46 0.10 -6.25 -20.00
C THR A 46 -0.09 -7.72 -19.61
N LYS A 47 0.91 -8.32 -18.97
CA LYS A 47 0.84 -9.73 -18.52
C LYS A 47 -0.23 -9.93 -17.45
N LEU A 48 -0.37 -9.00 -16.53
CA LEU A 48 -1.41 -9.06 -15.49
C LEU A 48 -2.81 -8.95 -16.07
N VAL A 49 -3.03 -8.07 -17.06
CA VAL A 49 -4.32 -7.97 -17.78
C VAL A 49 -4.66 -9.28 -18.50
N LYS A 50 -3.67 -9.91 -19.14
CA LYS A 50 -3.83 -11.20 -19.82
C LYS A 50 -4.19 -12.29 -18.80
N TYR A 51 -3.39 -12.47 -17.75
CA TYR A 51 -3.62 -13.42 -16.67
C TYR A 51 -5.04 -13.28 -16.07
N THR A 52 -5.43 -12.04 -15.76
CA THR A 52 -6.74 -11.74 -15.20
C THR A 52 -7.90 -12.20 -16.09
N LYS A 53 -7.77 -12.03 -17.41
CA LYS A 53 -8.77 -12.49 -18.39
C LYS A 53 -8.81 -14.01 -18.51
N GLU A 54 -7.65 -14.65 -18.55
CA GLU A 54 -7.52 -16.12 -18.67
C GLU A 54 -8.03 -16.85 -17.43
N THR A 55 -7.81 -16.30 -16.23
CA THR A 55 -8.24 -16.90 -14.96
C THR A 55 -9.61 -16.44 -14.49
N ASN A 56 -10.23 -15.47 -15.18
CA ASN A 56 -11.47 -14.82 -14.74
C ASN A 56 -11.40 -14.30 -13.29
N SER A 57 -10.23 -13.78 -12.91
CA SER A 57 -9.96 -13.25 -11.56
C SER A 57 -10.08 -11.72 -11.51
N SER A 58 -9.94 -11.11 -10.33
CA SER A 58 -10.01 -9.66 -10.16
C SER A 58 -8.66 -9.00 -10.42
N PHE A 59 -8.57 -8.13 -11.43
CA PHE A 59 -7.36 -7.32 -11.67
C PHE A 59 -6.93 -6.54 -10.43
N PHE A 60 -7.91 -5.92 -9.72
CA PHE A 60 -7.62 -5.16 -8.52
C PHE A 60 -6.96 -6.01 -7.44
N ILE A 61 -7.52 -7.19 -7.13
CA ILE A 61 -6.97 -8.07 -6.09
C ILE A 61 -5.61 -8.64 -6.50
N ASN A 62 -5.45 -9.01 -7.78
CA ASN A 62 -4.19 -9.50 -8.32
C ASN A 62 -3.07 -8.46 -8.18
N PHE A 63 -3.34 -7.22 -8.62
CA PHE A 63 -2.38 -6.13 -8.50
C PHE A 63 -2.13 -5.75 -7.03
N LEU A 64 -3.17 -5.76 -6.20
CA LEU A 64 -3.05 -5.47 -4.76
C LEU A 64 -2.10 -6.46 -4.07
N PHE A 65 -2.19 -7.76 -4.39
CA PHE A 65 -1.25 -8.76 -3.87
C PHE A 65 0.19 -8.45 -4.27
N ILE A 66 0.45 -8.22 -5.56
CA ILE A 66 1.78 -7.88 -6.09
C ILE A 66 2.31 -6.62 -5.39
N LEU A 67 1.49 -5.59 -5.26
CA LEU A 67 1.86 -4.32 -4.64
C LEU A 67 2.24 -4.49 -3.17
N VAL A 68 1.36 -5.10 -2.36
CA VAL A 68 1.59 -5.27 -0.92
C VAL A 68 2.78 -6.19 -0.65
N LYS A 69 2.94 -7.25 -1.44
CA LYS A 69 4.13 -8.11 -1.41
C LYS A 69 5.41 -7.32 -1.68
N SER A 70 5.41 -6.50 -2.74
CA SER A 70 6.57 -5.67 -3.10
C SER A 70 6.91 -4.65 -2.01
N LEU A 71 5.90 -4.01 -1.41
CA LEU A 71 6.08 -3.05 -0.32
C LEU A 71 6.67 -3.71 0.93
N ASN A 72 6.17 -4.89 1.31
CA ASN A 72 6.67 -5.64 2.48
C ASN A 72 8.11 -6.15 2.29
N ASP A 73 8.56 -6.31 1.06
CA ASP A 73 9.94 -6.70 0.75
C ASP A 73 10.97 -5.56 0.92
N ILE A 74 10.53 -4.31 1.11
CA ILE A 74 11.39 -3.13 1.28
C ILE A 74 11.29 -2.63 2.72
N PRO A 75 12.33 -2.81 3.56
CA PRO A 75 12.27 -2.44 4.98
C PRO A 75 11.80 -1.00 5.22
N GLN A 76 12.30 -0.04 4.42
CA GLN A 76 11.97 1.37 4.57
C GLN A 76 10.47 1.67 4.32
N MET A 77 9.78 0.84 3.54
CA MET A 77 8.33 0.97 3.32
C MET A 77 7.51 0.52 4.55
N LYS A 78 8.13 -0.17 5.50
CA LYS A 78 7.51 -0.64 6.76
C LYS A 78 7.88 0.22 7.96
N GLN A 79 8.69 1.26 7.76
CA GLN A 79 9.12 2.15 8.84
C GLN A 79 8.08 3.25 9.11
N ARG A 80 7.79 3.49 10.36
CA ARG A 80 6.76 4.43 10.83
C ARG A 80 7.22 5.20 12.05
N PHE A 81 6.51 6.29 12.34
CA PHE A 81 6.48 6.85 13.69
C PHE A 81 5.27 6.29 14.46
N VAL A 82 5.52 5.73 15.63
CA VAL A 82 4.50 5.34 16.61
C VAL A 82 4.89 6.05 17.93
N ASP A 83 3.98 6.83 18.48
CA ASP A 83 4.26 7.66 19.67
C ASP A 83 5.52 8.53 19.52
N LYS A 84 5.75 9.06 18.32
CA LYS A 84 6.94 9.84 17.92
C LYS A 84 8.26 9.06 17.88
N GLU A 85 8.24 7.76 18.14
CA GLU A 85 9.39 6.88 18.07
C GLU A 85 9.47 6.21 16.69
N PRO A 86 10.65 6.11 16.06
CA PRO A 86 10.81 5.38 14.81
C PRO A 86 10.78 3.87 15.06
N VAL A 87 9.90 3.19 14.34
CA VAL A 87 9.73 1.74 14.41
C VAL A 87 9.73 1.12 13.03
N GLU A 88 10.03 -0.17 12.95
CA GLU A 88 9.89 -1.00 11.75
C GLU A 88 8.95 -2.16 12.07
N TYR A 89 7.88 -2.29 11.30
CA TYR A 89 6.96 -3.42 11.39
C TYR A 89 7.52 -4.64 10.64
N ASP A 90 7.26 -5.84 11.15
CA ASP A 90 7.60 -7.08 10.45
C ASP A 90 6.80 -7.19 9.15
N VAL A 91 5.50 -6.87 9.23
CA VAL A 91 4.56 -6.88 8.10
C VAL A 91 3.62 -5.68 8.21
N CYS A 92 3.32 -5.05 7.07
CA CYS A 92 2.26 -4.07 6.94
C CYS A 92 1.13 -4.59 6.04
N ASN A 93 -0.09 -4.23 6.38
CA ASN A 93 -1.33 -4.71 5.80
C ASN A 93 -1.89 -3.74 4.74
N PRO A 94 -2.74 -4.19 3.81
CA PRO A 94 -3.49 -3.30 2.94
C PRO A 94 -4.62 -2.59 3.70
N GLY A 95 -4.67 -1.26 3.60
CA GLY A 95 -5.82 -0.43 3.88
C GLY A 95 -6.30 0.16 2.56
N ILE A 96 -7.46 -0.27 2.08
CA ILE A 96 -7.96 0.07 0.75
C ILE A 96 -9.26 0.88 0.83
N THR A 97 -9.55 1.65 -0.22
CA THR A 97 -10.86 2.28 -0.41
C THR A 97 -11.69 1.47 -1.38
N VAL A 98 -12.94 1.16 -1.01
CA VAL A 98 -13.89 0.41 -1.83
C VAL A 98 -15.11 1.27 -2.10
N LEU A 99 -15.48 1.44 -3.38
CA LEU A 99 -16.70 2.13 -3.76
C LEU A 99 -17.92 1.28 -3.36
N THR A 100 -18.86 1.89 -2.65
CA THR A 100 -20.12 1.27 -2.23
C THR A 100 -21.20 1.48 -3.29
N LYS A 101 -22.35 0.81 -3.12
CA LYS A 101 -23.54 0.97 -3.98
C LYS A 101 -24.18 2.36 -3.93
N ASN A 102 -23.83 3.21 -2.95
CA ASN A 102 -24.37 4.55 -2.76
C ASN A 102 -23.43 5.66 -3.29
N ASP A 103 -22.48 5.32 -4.16
CA ASP A 103 -21.46 6.24 -4.69
C ASP A 103 -20.60 6.91 -3.60
N THR A 104 -20.52 6.28 -2.43
CA THR A 104 -19.59 6.61 -1.36
C THR A 104 -18.42 5.62 -1.34
N PHE A 105 -17.45 5.81 -0.49
CA PHE A 105 -16.39 4.81 -0.30
C PHE A 105 -16.33 4.34 1.14
N GLU A 106 -15.89 3.10 1.31
CA GLU A 106 -15.61 2.46 2.59
C GLU A 106 -14.12 2.18 2.71
N ASN A 107 -13.54 2.39 3.91
CA ASN A 107 -12.19 1.97 4.21
C ASN A 107 -12.20 0.52 4.67
N VAL A 108 -11.45 -0.32 3.98
CA VAL A 108 -11.39 -1.76 4.24
C VAL A 108 -9.96 -2.14 4.61
N ARG A 109 -9.81 -2.83 5.74
CA ARG A 109 -8.54 -3.31 6.26
C ARG A 109 -8.60 -4.81 6.47
N PHE A 110 -7.56 -5.52 6.08
CA PHE A 110 -7.43 -6.96 6.32
C PHE A 110 -5.97 -7.38 6.38
N LEU A 111 -5.71 -8.54 6.95
CA LEU A 111 -4.35 -9.04 7.10
C LEU A 111 -3.73 -9.42 5.76
N TYR A 112 -2.47 -9.02 5.55
CA TYR A 112 -1.65 -9.56 4.49
C TYR A 112 -1.16 -10.95 4.86
N VAL A 113 -1.33 -11.89 3.93
CA VAL A 113 -0.75 -13.24 3.95
C VAL A 113 0.04 -13.47 2.67
N ASN A 114 1.18 -14.14 2.75
CA ASN A 114 2.07 -14.34 1.60
C ASN A 114 1.63 -15.49 0.67
N ASN A 115 0.52 -16.16 0.95
CA ASN A 115 -0.13 -17.10 0.05
C ASN A 115 -1.15 -16.37 -0.80
N TYR A 116 -1.04 -16.44 -2.13
CA TYR A 116 -1.90 -15.69 -3.04
C TYR A 116 -3.36 -16.10 -2.94
N TYR A 117 -3.67 -17.39 -2.91
CA TYR A 117 -5.06 -17.85 -2.88
C TYR A 117 -5.77 -17.49 -1.57
N GLU A 118 -5.06 -17.60 -0.46
CA GLU A 118 -5.58 -17.17 0.84
C GLU A 118 -5.80 -15.64 0.86
N PHE A 119 -4.81 -14.86 0.40
CA PHE A 119 -4.95 -13.41 0.27
C PHE A 119 -6.12 -13.03 -0.61
N TYR A 120 -6.26 -13.67 -1.78
CA TYR A 120 -7.34 -13.40 -2.73
C TYR A 120 -8.71 -13.59 -2.10
N ASN A 121 -8.91 -14.70 -1.37
CA ASN A 121 -10.17 -15.00 -0.70
C ASN A 121 -10.49 -14.00 0.42
N ILE A 122 -9.50 -13.66 1.27
CA ILE A 122 -9.64 -12.64 2.32
C ILE A 122 -10.00 -11.29 1.69
N ALA A 123 -9.25 -10.85 0.67
CA ALA A 123 -9.52 -9.58 0.00
C ALA A 123 -10.90 -9.55 -0.64
N LYS A 124 -11.29 -10.62 -1.36
CA LYS A 124 -12.58 -10.72 -2.02
C LYS A 124 -13.73 -10.63 -1.03
N GLU A 125 -13.69 -11.39 0.07
CA GLU A 125 -14.72 -11.39 1.11
C GLU A 125 -14.90 -9.98 1.70
N ASN A 126 -13.81 -9.33 2.10
CA ASN A 126 -13.85 -7.98 2.69
C ASN A 126 -14.35 -6.92 1.69
N ILE A 127 -13.94 -7.00 0.42
CA ILE A 127 -14.40 -6.08 -0.64
C ILE A 127 -15.88 -6.29 -0.93
N ASP A 128 -16.34 -7.52 -1.06
CA ASP A 128 -17.74 -7.84 -1.37
C ASP A 128 -18.65 -7.43 -0.20
N LYS A 129 -18.19 -7.60 1.05
CA LYS A 129 -18.88 -7.11 2.24
C LYS A 129 -19.04 -5.59 2.20
N ALA A 130 -17.95 -4.85 1.97
CA ALA A 130 -17.98 -3.39 1.94
C ALA A 130 -18.86 -2.84 0.80
N LYS A 131 -18.89 -3.48 -0.36
CA LYS A 131 -19.76 -3.10 -1.48
C LYS A 131 -21.25 -3.22 -1.16
N ASN A 132 -21.63 -4.18 -0.33
CA ASN A 132 -23.03 -4.51 -0.04
C ASN A 132 -23.55 -3.87 1.25
N GLU A 133 -22.68 -3.43 2.14
CA GLU A 133 -23.05 -2.76 3.39
C GLU A 133 -23.12 -1.25 3.18
N ASP A 134 -24.25 -0.63 3.64
CA ASP A 134 -24.47 0.82 3.56
C ASP A 134 -23.85 1.60 4.73
N VAL A 135 -22.99 0.98 5.50
CA VAL A 135 -22.48 1.55 6.74
C VAL A 135 -20.99 1.80 6.58
N LEU A 136 -20.61 3.09 6.64
CA LEU A 136 -19.27 3.47 7.09
C LEU A 136 -19.09 2.83 8.46
N THR A 137 -18.38 1.73 8.52
CA THR A 137 -18.16 1.07 9.79
C THR A 137 -17.30 2.03 10.63
N SER A 138 -17.90 2.54 11.71
CA SER A 138 -17.18 3.30 12.75
C SER A 138 -15.90 2.57 13.18
N ASP A 139 -15.88 1.28 13.03
CA ASP A 139 -14.75 0.39 13.29
C ASP A 139 -13.54 0.67 12.37
N SER A 140 -13.75 1.11 11.13
CA SER A 140 -12.64 1.52 10.22
C SER A 140 -11.89 2.74 10.75
N TYR A 141 -12.52 3.57 11.57
CA TYR A 141 -11.93 4.78 12.16
C TYR A 141 -11.52 4.59 13.63
N ASN A 142 -12.12 3.60 14.33
CA ASN A 142 -11.90 3.35 15.75
C ASN A 142 -10.89 2.24 16.05
N LEU A 143 -10.34 1.59 15.03
CA LEU A 143 -9.20 0.70 15.24
C LEU A 143 -8.05 1.56 15.78
N GLU A 144 -7.47 1.14 16.88
CA GLU A 144 -6.25 1.73 17.43
C GLU A 144 -5.30 2.04 16.29
N ASN A 145 -4.79 3.27 16.22
CA ASN A 145 -3.91 3.73 15.16
C ASN A 145 -2.59 2.96 15.23
N THR A 146 -2.57 1.79 14.62
CA THR A 146 -1.39 0.92 14.61
C THR A 146 -0.39 1.30 13.54
N TYR A 147 -0.83 2.06 12.52
CA TYR A 147 -0.04 2.50 11.36
C TYR A 147 0.69 1.38 10.59
N ASN A 148 0.42 0.10 10.91
CA ASN A 148 1.00 -1.07 10.22
C ASN A 148 0.28 -1.38 8.91
N GLU A 149 -0.06 -0.36 8.15
CA GLU A 149 -0.78 -0.49 6.90
C GLU A 149 -0.21 0.40 5.80
N TYR A 150 -0.65 0.13 4.57
CA TYR A 150 -0.45 0.96 3.40
C TYR A 150 -1.81 1.54 2.99
N TYR A 151 -1.90 2.85 2.76
CA TYR A 151 -3.14 3.47 2.29
C TYR A 151 -3.19 3.40 0.77
N ILE A 152 -4.07 2.55 0.24
CA ILE A 152 -4.14 2.20 -1.17
C ILE A 152 -5.50 2.59 -1.74
N THR A 153 -5.49 3.45 -2.75
CA THR A 153 -6.69 3.89 -3.47
C THR A 153 -6.57 3.50 -4.95
N SER A 154 -7.68 3.08 -5.55
CA SER A 154 -7.75 2.96 -7.01
C SER A 154 -8.80 3.92 -7.57
N VAL A 155 -8.47 4.52 -8.73
CA VAL A 155 -9.38 5.37 -9.51
C VAL A 155 -9.53 4.79 -10.94
N PRO A 156 -10.22 3.65 -11.09
CA PRO A 156 -10.23 2.87 -12.32
C PRO A 156 -10.93 3.57 -13.50
N TRP A 157 -11.51 4.73 -13.25
CA TRP A 157 -12.15 5.56 -14.28
C TRP A 157 -11.20 6.57 -14.93
N ILE A 158 -10.06 6.88 -14.29
CA ILE A 158 -9.17 7.98 -14.65
C ILE A 158 -7.78 7.44 -14.99
N ASN A 159 -7.30 7.75 -16.21
CA ASN A 159 -5.90 7.65 -16.56
C ASN A 159 -5.24 9.00 -16.23
N PHE A 160 -4.65 9.11 -15.04
CA PHE A 160 -4.04 10.34 -14.54
C PHE A 160 -2.55 10.43 -14.90
N THR A 161 -2.03 11.64 -14.96
CA THR A 161 -0.58 11.92 -15.07
C THR A 161 0.04 12.22 -13.71
N SER A 162 -0.77 12.70 -12.77
CA SER A 162 -0.35 13.02 -11.40
C SER A 162 -1.55 12.98 -10.46
N VAL A 163 -1.31 12.64 -9.21
CA VAL A 163 -2.30 12.70 -8.12
C VAL A 163 -1.62 13.15 -6.83
N THR A 164 -2.36 13.87 -6.00
CA THR A 164 -1.95 14.24 -4.65
C THR A 164 -2.91 13.63 -3.64
N HIS A 165 -2.41 13.36 -2.44
CA HIS A 165 -3.18 12.78 -1.35
C HIS A 165 -3.48 13.83 -0.28
N PRO A 166 -4.66 13.82 0.35
CA PRO A 166 -4.86 14.53 1.60
C PRO A 166 -3.99 13.86 2.69
N ILE A 167 -3.18 14.64 3.37
CA ILE A 167 -2.26 14.12 4.38
C ILE A 167 -2.47 14.88 5.67
N PRO A 168 -2.90 14.20 6.77
CA PRO A 168 -3.00 14.81 8.10
C PRO A 168 -1.64 15.29 8.59
N GLU A 169 -1.63 16.33 9.43
CA GLU A 169 -0.38 16.89 9.97
C GLU A 169 0.22 16.05 11.13
N ASP A 170 -0.37 14.90 11.46
CA ASP A 170 0.18 14.03 12.50
C ASP A 170 1.36 13.20 11.97
N VAL A 171 2.43 13.15 12.76
CA VAL A 171 3.71 12.56 12.35
C VAL A 171 3.62 11.06 12.05
N SER A 172 2.74 10.34 12.73
CA SER A 172 2.56 8.91 12.51
C SER A 172 1.88 8.67 11.16
N SER A 173 0.80 9.41 10.88
CA SER A 173 0.10 9.34 9.59
C SER A 173 0.96 9.81 8.41
N LEU A 174 1.81 10.84 8.61
CA LEU A 174 2.79 11.30 7.63
C LEU A 174 3.80 10.19 7.23
N SER A 175 4.03 9.21 8.09
CA SER A 175 4.97 8.11 7.85
C SER A 175 4.38 6.95 7.05
N VAL A 176 3.05 6.87 6.90
CA VAL A 176 2.36 5.80 6.17
C VAL A 176 2.45 6.04 4.66
N PRO A 177 2.99 5.10 3.86
CA PRO A 177 2.94 5.19 2.40
C PRO A 177 1.52 5.25 1.86
N ARG A 178 1.27 6.16 0.93
CA ARG A 178 0.00 6.31 0.20
C ARG A 178 0.20 5.98 -1.26
N ILE A 179 -0.66 5.14 -1.78
CA ILE A 179 -0.57 4.66 -3.14
C ILE A 179 -1.89 4.93 -3.86
N CYS A 180 -1.79 5.40 -5.11
CA CYS A 180 -2.92 5.48 -6.01
C CYS A 180 -2.55 4.86 -7.35
N PHE A 181 -3.45 4.06 -7.92
CA PHE A 181 -3.33 3.60 -9.31
C PHE A 181 -4.63 3.81 -10.06
N GLY A 182 -4.51 4.08 -11.35
CA GLY A 182 -5.61 4.52 -12.19
C GLY A 182 -6.03 3.51 -13.23
N LYS A 183 -6.79 4.03 -14.22
CA LYS A 183 -7.24 3.26 -15.38
C LYS A 183 -6.04 2.92 -16.26
N PHE A 184 -5.81 1.63 -16.52
CA PHE A 184 -4.86 1.24 -17.55
C PHE A 184 -5.44 1.47 -18.95
N VAL A 185 -4.57 1.83 -19.87
CA VAL A 185 -4.91 2.08 -21.29
C VAL A 185 -3.96 1.32 -22.19
N LEU A 186 -4.46 0.91 -23.36
CA LEU A 186 -3.63 0.28 -24.38
C LEU A 186 -2.84 1.36 -25.13
N ASN A 187 -1.52 1.26 -25.08
CA ASN A 187 -0.58 2.13 -25.76
C ASN A 187 0.51 1.28 -26.41
N ASN A 188 0.65 1.33 -27.74
CA ASN A 188 1.65 0.57 -28.50
C ASN A 188 1.74 -0.92 -28.08
N GLU A 189 0.60 -1.62 -28.08
CA GLU A 189 0.47 -3.05 -27.72
C GLU A 189 0.71 -3.37 -26.22
N LYS A 190 0.94 -2.37 -25.38
CA LYS A 190 1.11 -2.51 -23.94
C LYS A 190 -0.04 -1.88 -23.18
N TYR A 191 -0.49 -2.53 -22.12
CA TYR A 191 -1.38 -1.92 -21.14
C TYR A 191 -0.56 -1.16 -20.12
N GLU A 192 -0.64 0.17 -20.15
CA GLU A 192 0.04 1.07 -19.24
C GLU A 192 -0.93 1.59 -18.17
N MET A 193 -0.56 1.46 -16.89
CA MET A 193 -1.35 1.89 -15.75
C MET A 193 -0.62 3.01 -15.00
N PRO A 194 -1.24 4.19 -14.80
CA PRO A 194 -0.65 5.22 -13.97
C PRO A 194 -0.62 4.76 -12.51
N PHE A 195 0.52 4.98 -11.89
CA PHE A 195 0.82 4.61 -10.53
C PHE A 195 1.47 5.78 -9.80
N ASN A 196 0.95 6.10 -8.63
CA ASN A 196 1.55 7.08 -7.72
C ASN A 196 1.90 6.42 -6.41
N ILE A 197 3.04 6.79 -5.86
CA ILE A 197 3.39 6.52 -4.48
C ILE A 197 3.85 7.81 -3.81
N THR A 198 3.29 8.11 -2.64
CA THR A 198 3.67 9.21 -1.75
C THR A 198 4.18 8.63 -0.43
N VAL A 199 5.37 9.05 -0.02
CA VAL A 199 6.12 8.52 1.12
C VAL A 199 6.73 9.63 1.95
N SER A 200 7.09 9.32 3.20
CA SER A 200 7.88 10.22 4.05
C SER A 200 9.38 10.13 3.71
N HIS A 201 9.98 11.26 3.38
CA HIS A 201 11.42 11.32 3.11
C HIS A 201 12.27 11.07 4.37
N VAL A 202 11.66 11.07 5.55
CA VAL A 202 12.33 10.66 6.79
C VAL A 202 12.84 9.23 6.67
N PHE A 203 12.06 8.33 6.07
CA PHE A 203 12.38 6.90 5.96
C PHE A 203 12.75 6.46 4.54
N VAL A 204 12.19 7.10 3.52
CA VAL A 204 12.25 6.62 2.13
C VAL A 204 12.92 7.64 1.22
N ASP A 205 13.94 7.22 0.50
CA ASP A 205 14.61 7.99 -0.54
C ASP A 205 14.19 7.51 -1.93
N GLY A 206 14.47 8.28 -2.99
CA GLY A 206 14.22 7.90 -4.38
C GLY A 206 14.84 6.54 -4.76
N PHE A 207 15.98 6.17 -4.16
CA PHE A 207 16.59 4.86 -4.35
C PHE A 207 15.71 3.71 -3.84
N HIS A 208 15.02 3.89 -2.70
CA HIS A 208 14.09 2.90 -2.16
C HIS A 208 12.84 2.77 -3.03
N ILE A 209 12.34 3.89 -3.59
CA ILE A 209 11.24 3.85 -4.57
C ILE A 209 11.68 3.11 -5.83
N SER A 210 12.90 3.36 -6.33
CA SER A 210 13.43 2.61 -7.48
C SER A 210 13.51 1.11 -7.24
N LYS A 211 13.93 0.68 -6.03
CA LYS A 211 13.92 -0.74 -5.64
C LYS A 211 12.50 -1.32 -5.63
N LEU A 212 11.53 -0.56 -5.11
CA LEU A 212 10.13 -0.98 -5.08
C LEU A 212 9.58 -1.15 -6.50
N LEU A 213 9.79 -0.16 -7.38
CA LEU A 213 9.32 -0.22 -8.77
C LEU A 213 9.91 -1.43 -9.50
N LYS A 214 11.23 -1.68 -9.37
CA LYS A 214 11.87 -2.87 -9.96
C LYS A 214 11.29 -4.18 -9.42
N LYS A 215 10.87 -4.22 -8.14
CA LYS A 215 10.20 -5.41 -7.61
C LYS A 215 8.80 -5.59 -8.18
N ILE A 216 8.01 -4.53 -8.27
CA ILE A 216 6.69 -4.55 -8.88
C ILE A 216 6.80 -5.01 -10.33
N GLU A 217 7.69 -4.41 -11.12
CA GLU A 217 7.94 -4.78 -12.52
C GLU A 217 8.37 -6.25 -12.63
N GLY A 218 9.29 -6.71 -11.78
CA GLY A 218 9.73 -8.10 -11.75
C GLY A 218 8.60 -9.09 -11.44
N TYR A 219 7.66 -8.75 -10.57
CA TYR A 219 6.48 -9.57 -10.31
C TYR A 219 5.44 -9.48 -11.44
N LEU A 220 5.25 -8.31 -12.05
CA LEU A 220 4.42 -8.14 -13.24
C LEU A 220 4.96 -8.92 -14.45
N ASP A 221 6.27 -9.08 -14.56
CA ASP A 221 6.90 -9.90 -15.60
C ASP A 221 6.76 -11.40 -15.37
N ASN A 222 6.51 -11.85 -14.15
CA ASN A 222 6.41 -13.24 -13.74
C ASN A 222 5.08 -13.55 -13.03
N VAL A 223 3.98 -13.03 -13.57
CA VAL A 223 2.63 -13.09 -12.96
C VAL A 223 2.22 -14.52 -12.63
N ASP A 224 2.43 -15.48 -13.55
CA ASP A 224 2.02 -16.89 -13.38
C ASP A 224 2.74 -17.58 -12.21
N ASP A 225 3.96 -17.15 -11.89
CA ASP A 225 4.71 -17.69 -10.75
C ASP A 225 4.35 -17.02 -9.42
N VAL A 226 3.92 -15.77 -9.48
CA VAL A 226 3.61 -14.95 -8.29
C VAL A 226 2.18 -15.17 -7.80
N LEU A 227 1.24 -15.39 -8.72
CA LEU A 227 -0.19 -15.55 -8.44
C LEU A 227 -0.61 -17.05 -8.49
N ARG A 228 0.08 -17.88 -7.72
CA ARG A 228 -0.20 -19.32 -7.61
C ARG A 228 -0.21 -19.83 -6.16
#